data_7efa7a8845dba47990de56328c97d8e6
#
_entry.id   7efa7a8845dba47990de56328c97d8e6
#
_cell.length_a   1.000
_cell.length_b   1.000
_cell.length_c   1.000
_cell.angle_alpha   90.00
_cell.angle_beta   90.00
_cell.angle_gamma   90.00
#
_symmetry.space_group_name_H-M   'P 1'
#
loop_
_entity.id
_entity.type
_entity.pdbx_description
1 polymer ?
#
loop_
_entity_poly.entity_id
_entity_poly.type
_entity_poly.pdbx_seq_one_letter_code
_entity_poly.pdbx_strand_id
1 'polypeptide(L)'
;MMELKFDKIGNVLKITVDGRLVAACSEEFKETVSGWLADNRFLLFDLSQMNHIDSSGLGALVYVLQKANAQDGSAKLACLQPRPRIVFDITKVYRIFEIFDSVDAALASFGTEAK
;
A
#
# COMPACT_ATOMS: atom_id res chain seq x y z
N MET A 1 -9.25 -13.83 -4.76
CA MET A 1 -9.90 -12.60 -5.17
C MET A 1 -9.52 -11.45 -4.26
N MET A 2 -9.46 -10.24 -4.77
CA MET A 2 -9.03 -9.07 -4.01
C MET A 2 -10.21 -8.15 -3.75
N GLU A 3 -10.27 -7.61 -2.55
CA GLU A 3 -11.25 -6.58 -2.20
C GLU A 3 -10.51 -5.41 -1.56
N LEU A 4 -10.88 -4.20 -1.94
CA LEU A 4 -10.28 -2.98 -1.39
C LEU A 4 -11.31 -2.24 -0.56
N LYS A 5 -10.90 -1.87 0.65
CA LYS A 5 -11.70 -1.03 1.55
C LYS A 5 -10.88 0.20 1.88
N PHE A 6 -11.52 1.32 2.08
CA PHE A 6 -10.80 2.54 2.38
C PHE A 6 -11.43 3.31 3.54
N ASP A 7 -10.59 4.09 4.22
CA ASP A 7 -10.99 4.83 5.41
C ASP A 7 -10.10 6.06 5.51
N LYS A 8 -10.68 7.23 5.65
CA LYS A 8 -9.91 8.46 5.77
C LYS A 8 -9.61 8.74 7.24
N ILE A 9 -8.33 8.84 7.58
CA ILE A 9 -7.89 9.10 8.95
C ILE A 9 -7.01 10.34 8.91
N GLY A 10 -7.56 11.48 9.33
CA GLY A 10 -6.87 12.75 9.17
C GLY A 10 -6.62 13.03 7.70
N ASN A 11 -5.36 13.25 7.31
CA ASN A 11 -4.96 13.47 5.93
C ASN A 11 -4.46 12.20 5.24
N VAL A 12 -4.60 11.04 5.89
CA VAL A 12 -4.13 9.76 5.35
C VAL A 12 -5.32 8.92 4.90
N LEU A 13 -5.26 8.40 3.68
CA LEU A 13 -6.23 7.43 3.22
C LEU A 13 -5.69 6.03 3.53
N LYS A 14 -6.36 5.33 4.45
CA LYS A 14 -6.01 3.96 4.76
C LYS A 14 -6.74 3.03 3.80
N ILE A 15 -5.99 2.18 3.11
CA ILE A 15 -6.54 1.22 2.15
C ILE A 15 -6.26 -0.18 2.65
N THR A 16 -7.31 -0.94 2.94
CA THR A 16 -7.17 -2.33 3.36
C THR A 16 -7.25 -3.21 2.12
N VAL A 17 -6.21 -4.01 1.90
CA VAL A 17 -6.16 -4.98 0.81
C VAL A 17 -6.54 -6.33 1.38
N ASP A 18 -7.70 -6.86 0.96
CA ASP A 18 -8.22 -8.12 1.46
C ASP A 18 -8.11 -9.18 0.37
N GLY A 19 -7.41 -10.28 0.66
CA GLY A 19 -7.29 -11.40 -0.25
C GLY A 19 -5.96 -11.47 -0.95
N ARG A 20 -5.99 -11.56 -2.27
CA ARG A 20 -4.79 -11.83 -3.09
C ARG A 20 -4.56 -10.69 -4.07
N LEU A 21 -3.36 -10.12 -4.01
CA LEU A 21 -2.96 -9.07 -4.97
C LEU A 21 -2.02 -9.73 -6.00
N VAL A 22 -2.60 -10.18 -7.08
CA VAL A 22 -1.90 -10.98 -8.09
C VAL A 22 -2.20 -10.45 -9.50
N ALA A 23 -1.58 -11.06 -10.51
CA ALA A 23 -1.67 -10.59 -11.89
C ALA A 23 -3.12 -10.36 -12.37
N ALA A 24 -4.05 -11.24 -11.98
CA ALA A 24 -5.44 -11.15 -12.42
C ALA A 24 -6.14 -9.85 -11.98
N CYS A 25 -5.66 -9.22 -10.91
CA CYS A 25 -6.30 -8.00 -10.37
C CYS A 25 -5.36 -6.80 -10.28
N SER A 26 -4.09 -6.94 -10.72
CA SER A 26 -3.11 -5.86 -10.56
C SER A 26 -3.48 -4.59 -11.33
N GLU A 27 -4.06 -4.72 -12.52
CA GLU A 27 -4.48 -3.54 -13.29
C GLU A 27 -5.66 -2.84 -12.62
N GLU A 28 -6.64 -3.60 -12.14
CA GLU A 28 -7.77 -3.04 -11.40
C GLU A 28 -7.28 -2.30 -10.15
N PHE A 29 -6.32 -2.89 -9.44
CA PHE A 29 -5.73 -2.26 -8.27
C PHE A 29 -5.10 -0.92 -8.63
N LYS A 30 -4.26 -0.89 -9.67
CA LYS A 30 -3.60 0.34 -10.11
C LYS A 30 -4.60 1.42 -10.48
N GLU A 31 -5.63 1.07 -11.24
CA GLU A 31 -6.65 2.03 -11.67
C GLU A 31 -7.43 2.59 -10.50
N THR A 32 -7.88 1.72 -9.60
CA THR A 32 -8.69 2.13 -8.46
C THR A 32 -7.90 3.05 -7.53
N VAL A 33 -6.68 2.64 -7.17
CA VAL A 33 -5.87 3.43 -6.23
C VAL A 33 -5.40 4.73 -6.89
N SER A 34 -5.07 4.69 -8.18
CA SER A 34 -4.69 5.92 -8.90
C SER A 34 -5.82 6.94 -8.90
N GLY A 35 -7.06 6.47 -8.99
CA GLY A 35 -8.23 7.36 -8.89
C GLY A 35 -8.30 8.03 -7.52
N TRP A 36 -8.01 7.30 -6.46
CA TRP A 36 -8.02 7.86 -5.10
C TRP A 36 -6.86 8.85 -4.88
N LEU A 37 -5.73 8.65 -5.56
CA LEU A 37 -4.59 9.56 -5.45
C LEU A 37 -4.90 10.97 -5.92
N ALA A 38 -5.89 11.14 -6.79
CA ALA A 38 -6.31 12.47 -7.26
C ALA A 38 -6.69 13.39 -6.09
N ASP A 39 -7.26 12.81 -5.02
CA ASP A 39 -7.72 13.57 -3.86
C ASP A 39 -6.95 13.26 -2.57
N ASN A 40 -5.97 12.35 -2.64
CA ASN A 40 -5.27 11.88 -1.45
C ASN A 40 -3.78 11.72 -1.74
N ARG A 41 -2.96 12.52 -1.09
CA ARG A 41 -1.51 12.47 -1.28
C ARG A 41 -0.83 11.42 -0.40
N PHE A 42 -1.45 11.08 0.72
CA PHE A 42 -0.84 10.18 1.71
C PHE A 42 -1.66 8.90 1.82
N LEU A 43 -1.05 7.77 1.46
CA LEU A 43 -1.71 6.48 1.46
C LEU A 43 -1.05 5.55 2.48
N LEU A 44 -1.88 4.79 3.19
CA LEU A 44 -1.42 3.72 4.06
C LEU A 44 -2.12 2.43 3.65
N PHE A 45 -1.34 1.46 3.22
CA PHE A 45 -1.88 0.14 2.88
C PHE A 45 -1.84 -0.76 4.09
N ASP A 46 -3.00 -1.17 4.58
CA ASP A 46 -3.13 -2.15 5.64
C ASP A 46 -3.16 -3.53 4.98
N LEU A 47 -2.11 -4.29 5.16
CA LEU A 47 -1.92 -5.58 4.52
C LEU A 47 -2.25 -6.76 5.45
N SER A 48 -2.91 -6.50 6.58
CA SER A 48 -3.24 -7.54 7.55
C SER A 48 -4.14 -8.63 6.95
N GLN A 49 -4.94 -8.29 5.95
CA GLN A 49 -5.86 -9.21 5.30
C GLN A 49 -5.34 -9.73 3.96
N MET A 50 -4.16 -9.27 3.53
CA MET A 50 -3.57 -9.74 2.27
C MET A 50 -2.79 -11.02 2.54
N ASN A 51 -3.28 -12.13 1.98
CA ASN A 51 -2.69 -13.43 2.24
C ASN A 51 -1.73 -13.90 1.15
N HIS A 52 -1.70 -13.22 -0.01
CA HIS A 52 -0.83 -13.60 -1.13
C HIS A 52 -0.54 -12.42 -2.03
N ILE A 53 0.68 -12.34 -2.55
CA ILE A 53 1.08 -11.35 -3.55
C ILE A 53 2.07 -12.01 -4.51
N ASP A 54 1.98 -11.67 -5.79
CA ASP A 54 2.97 -12.12 -6.78
C ASP A 54 3.74 -10.91 -7.31
N SER A 55 4.63 -11.13 -8.27
CA SER A 55 5.44 -10.04 -8.82
C SER A 55 4.61 -8.96 -9.51
N SER A 56 3.48 -9.32 -10.11
CA SER A 56 2.58 -8.35 -10.74
C SER A 56 1.91 -7.47 -9.69
N GLY A 57 1.44 -8.09 -8.59
CA GLY A 57 0.86 -7.34 -7.48
C GLY A 57 1.87 -6.41 -6.82
N LEU A 58 3.09 -6.91 -6.65
CA LEU A 58 4.16 -6.09 -6.09
C LEU A 58 4.47 -4.91 -7.00
N GLY A 59 4.53 -5.14 -8.32
CA GLY A 59 4.71 -4.06 -9.29
C GLY A 59 3.61 -3.01 -9.21
N ALA A 60 2.38 -3.43 -8.93
CA ALA A 60 1.27 -2.51 -8.77
C ALA A 60 1.44 -1.61 -7.53
N LEU A 61 1.94 -2.18 -6.41
CA LEU A 61 2.25 -1.38 -5.23
C LEU A 61 3.37 -0.38 -5.51
N VAL A 62 4.41 -0.80 -6.21
CA VAL A 62 5.51 0.10 -6.59
C VAL A 62 4.99 1.22 -7.48
N TYR A 63 4.11 0.90 -8.42
CA TYR A 63 3.52 1.88 -9.33
C TYR A 63 2.80 2.99 -8.55
N VAL A 64 1.95 2.61 -7.59
CA VAL A 64 1.20 3.63 -6.83
C VAL A 64 2.09 4.40 -5.87
N LEU A 65 3.15 3.77 -5.34
CA LEU A 65 4.16 4.48 -4.54
C LEU A 65 4.82 5.59 -5.36
N GLN A 66 5.23 5.27 -6.58
CA GLN A 66 5.88 6.24 -7.47
C GLN A 66 4.93 7.37 -7.83
N LYS A 67 3.66 7.06 -8.08
CA LYS A 67 2.67 8.10 -8.36
C LYS A 67 2.44 9.02 -7.17
N ALA A 68 2.37 8.45 -5.97
CA ALA A 68 2.22 9.26 -4.75
C ALA A 68 3.42 10.19 -4.56
N ASN A 69 4.63 9.66 -4.76
CA ASN A 69 5.85 10.46 -4.65
C ASN A 69 5.88 11.59 -5.68
N ALA A 70 5.39 11.34 -6.88
CA ALA A 70 5.39 12.34 -7.97
C ALA A 70 4.49 13.54 -7.65
N GLN A 71 3.53 13.40 -6.74
CA GLN A 71 2.65 14.51 -6.33
C GLN A 71 2.95 14.99 -4.91
N ASP A 72 4.20 14.81 -4.47
CA ASP A 72 4.68 15.22 -3.14
C ASP A 72 3.95 14.53 -1.99
N GLY A 73 3.47 13.32 -2.24
CA GLY A 73 2.85 12.48 -1.23
C GLY A 73 3.73 11.31 -0.86
N SER A 74 3.13 10.32 -0.21
CA SER A 74 3.83 9.08 0.11
C SER A 74 2.84 7.94 0.25
N ALA A 75 3.36 6.71 0.13
CA ALA A 75 2.59 5.49 0.37
C ALA A 75 3.41 4.60 1.28
N LYS A 76 2.80 4.17 2.38
CA LYS A 76 3.46 3.33 3.38
C LYS A 76 2.67 2.05 3.57
N LEU A 77 3.33 1.01 4.09
CA LEU A 77 2.73 -0.29 4.29
C LEU A 77 2.69 -0.65 5.78
N ALA A 78 1.65 -1.35 6.21
CA ALA A 78 1.53 -1.82 7.57
C ALA A 78 1.02 -3.25 7.60
N CYS A 79 1.41 -4.00 8.63
CA CYS A 79 0.91 -5.34 8.92
C CYS A 79 1.18 -6.35 7.82
N LEU A 80 2.35 -6.26 7.18
CA LEU A 80 2.74 -7.21 6.14
C LEU A 80 2.87 -8.62 6.76
N GLN A 81 2.13 -9.57 6.21
CA GLN A 81 2.06 -10.92 6.74
C GLN A 81 3.27 -11.77 6.31
N PRO A 82 3.58 -12.85 7.06
CA PRO A 82 4.79 -13.65 6.80
C PRO A 82 4.90 -14.21 5.37
N ARG A 83 3.81 -14.70 4.80
CA ARG A 83 3.85 -15.28 3.45
C ARG A 83 4.14 -14.24 2.37
N PRO A 84 3.34 -13.16 2.25
CA PRO A 84 3.65 -12.11 1.28
C PRO A 84 5.01 -11.48 1.51
N ARG A 85 5.46 -11.41 2.77
CA ARG A 85 6.77 -10.84 3.11
C ARG A 85 7.93 -11.55 2.40
N ILE A 86 7.78 -12.84 2.11
CA ILE A 86 8.81 -13.59 1.40
C ILE A 86 9.09 -12.96 0.02
N VAL A 87 8.04 -12.56 -0.69
CA VAL A 87 8.19 -11.91 -1.99
C VAL A 87 8.91 -10.57 -1.86
N PHE A 88 8.57 -9.80 -0.82
CA PHE A 88 9.25 -8.53 -0.55
C PHE A 88 10.73 -8.74 -0.25
N ASP A 89 11.06 -9.78 0.51
CA ASP A 89 12.44 -10.07 0.88
C ASP A 89 13.26 -10.52 -0.34
N ILE A 90 12.71 -11.40 -1.17
CA ILE A 90 13.39 -11.91 -2.36
C ILE A 90 13.67 -10.78 -3.36
N THR A 91 12.71 -9.91 -3.58
CA THR A 91 12.82 -8.82 -4.56
C THR A 91 13.50 -7.59 -3.98
N LYS A 92 13.70 -7.55 -2.65
CA LYS A 92 14.33 -6.44 -1.92
C LYS A 92 13.57 -5.12 -2.02
N VAL A 93 12.29 -5.15 -2.33
CA VAL A 93 11.48 -3.93 -2.39
C VAL A 93 11.25 -3.31 -1.01
N TYR A 94 11.57 -4.04 0.08
CA TYR A 94 11.54 -3.44 1.41
C TYR A 94 12.46 -2.22 1.51
N ARG A 95 13.37 -2.04 0.55
CA ARG A 95 14.28 -0.88 0.52
C ARG A 95 13.60 0.40 0.07
N ILE A 96 12.51 0.29 -0.69
CA ILE A 96 11.80 1.45 -1.22
C ILE A 96 10.49 1.73 -0.50
N PHE A 97 9.99 0.78 0.30
CA PHE A 97 8.80 0.97 1.11
C PHE A 97 9.16 1.12 2.57
N GLU A 98 8.45 2.01 3.26
CA GLU A 98 8.45 2.02 4.71
C GLU A 98 7.39 1.03 5.16
N ILE A 99 7.80 0.01 5.89
CA ILE A 99 6.94 -1.10 6.33
C ILE A 99 6.87 -1.09 7.85
N PHE A 100 5.65 -0.99 8.38
CA PHE A 100 5.41 -0.90 9.81
C PHE A 100 4.68 -2.16 10.31
N ASP A 101 4.90 -2.51 11.57
CA ASP A 101 4.27 -3.69 12.17
C ASP A 101 2.79 -3.46 12.49
N SER A 102 2.37 -2.20 12.62
CA SER A 102 0.99 -1.87 12.95
C SER A 102 0.52 -0.64 12.20
N VAL A 103 -0.80 -0.53 12.06
CA VAL A 103 -1.43 0.65 11.48
C VAL A 103 -1.11 1.88 12.33
N ASP A 104 -1.16 1.75 13.65
CA ASP A 104 -0.90 2.87 14.55
C ASP A 104 0.53 3.42 14.38
N ALA A 105 1.52 2.54 14.27
CA ALA A 105 2.90 2.96 14.05
C ALA A 105 3.05 3.68 12.71
N ALA A 106 2.39 3.15 11.67
CA ALA A 106 2.43 3.77 10.35
C ALA A 106 1.77 5.14 10.34
N LEU A 107 0.60 5.25 10.98
CA LEU A 107 -0.09 6.54 11.08
C LEU A 107 0.74 7.58 11.82
N ALA A 108 1.41 7.17 12.89
CA ALA A 108 2.29 8.08 13.65
C ALA A 108 3.42 8.61 12.77
N SER A 109 3.92 7.80 11.84
CA SER A 109 5.02 8.21 10.96
C SER A 109 4.61 9.29 9.96
N PHE A 110 3.32 9.44 9.67
CA PHE A 110 2.80 10.49 8.79
C PHE A 110 2.63 11.84 9.52
N GLY A 111 2.75 11.87 10.84
CA GLY A 111 2.36 13.01 11.66
C GLY A 111 2.78 14.37 11.13
N THR A 112 4.05 14.56 10.78
CA THR A 112 4.55 15.82 10.25
C THR A 112 4.18 16.01 8.79
N GLU A 113 4.26 14.95 8.00
CA GLU A 113 3.97 14.99 6.56
C GLU A 113 2.49 15.26 6.27
N ALA A 114 1.61 14.73 7.10
CA ALA A 114 0.16 14.77 6.86
C ALA A 114 -0.52 16.03 7.41
N LYS A 115 0.23 16.95 7.96
CA LYS A 115 -0.32 18.20 8.48
C LYS A 115 -0.48 19.27 7.43
#